data_8b9b264daf600fabe05ea9327c14fb50
#
_entry.id   8b9b264daf600fabe05ea9327c14fb50
#
_cell.length_a   1.000
_cell.length_b   1.000
_cell.length_c   1.000
_cell.angle_alpha   90.00
_cell.angle_beta   90.00
_cell.angle_gamma   90.00
#
_symmetry.space_group_name_H-M   'P 1'
#
loop_
_entity.id
_entity.type
_entity.pdbx_description
1 polymer ?
#
loop_
_entity_poly.entity_id
_entity_poly.type
_entity_poly.pdbx_seq_one_letter_code
_entity_poly.pdbx_strand_id
1 'polypeptide(L)'
;MLRFGNGVNKIICTPAEWVGIIAYLLSIAVVGHVVLRRMNNAGAFATPLVTTMTALYIAAAILGLVAFIISRGTPHHARKIENNLARIGFTNAAGEVPILLQSYWHRTESGRTVQVLEFLACGLAKSVWENKQVEIAAALNVQVARIEECDGKRRIRLYVVPADNGLPDRLDWHDDLMNHEYPVCKVILGESLLEPVVVDFNVIPHMLVGGGTGSGKTVLLRCILMQLLRKSGVEVVIADLKGGADFSSVWRNHPHCKMIFDRAELAEYLDKLVEELNRRKEIIAQTDGCCNIYDYNNRCALYLDRIFFAVDEVAEILDKTGLDKAEKEQVARIERSLSTIARLGRAFGIHLLLATQRPDANILSGQIKNNIAYRVCGRADNVLSMIILDNTDAANQIPSDARGRFINGDGTVFQGYWFNESILED
;
A
#
# COMPACT_ATOMS: atom_id res chain seq x y z
N MET A 1 -29.55 10.73 16.31
CA MET A 1 -29.96 11.27 15.00
C MET A 1 -29.26 10.59 13.82
N LEU A 2 -27.95 10.46 13.77
CA LEU A 2 -27.22 9.86 12.63
C LEU A 2 -27.70 8.44 12.24
N ARG A 3 -27.85 7.53 13.22
CA ARG A 3 -28.33 6.16 12.95
C ARG A 3 -29.78 6.12 12.48
N PHE A 4 -30.60 7.06 12.89
CA PHE A 4 -31.96 7.22 12.36
C PHE A 4 -31.93 7.66 10.90
N GLY A 5 -31.14 8.70 10.57
CA GLY A 5 -30.97 9.16 9.18
C GLY A 5 -30.43 8.07 8.25
N ASN A 6 -29.41 7.30 8.70
CA ASN A 6 -28.89 6.16 7.94
C ASN A 6 -29.93 5.06 7.76
N GLY A 7 -30.78 4.80 8.78
CA GLY A 7 -31.89 3.84 8.68
C GLY A 7 -32.93 4.26 7.65
N VAL A 8 -33.31 5.53 7.66
CA VAL A 8 -34.25 6.10 6.68
C VAL A 8 -33.69 5.97 5.26
N ASN A 9 -32.43 6.40 5.03
CA ASN A 9 -31.78 6.28 3.74
C ASN A 9 -31.69 4.83 3.24
N LYS A 10 -31.30 3.91 4.12
CA LYS A 10 -31.23 2.49 3.78
C LYS A 10 -32.58 1.93 3.37
N ILE A 11 -33.62 2.27 4.09
CA ILE A 11 -34.98 1.85 3.79
C ILE A 11 -35.44 2.43 2.44
N ILE A 12 -35.18 3.70 2.16
CA ILE A 12 -35.56 4.35 0.90
C ILE A 12 -34.82 3.73 -0.29
N CYS A 13 -33.50 3.49 -0.14
CA CYS A 13 -32.64 3.05 -1.24
C CYS A 13 -32.63 1.52 -1.47
N THR A 14 -33.15 0.72 -0.53
CA THR A 14 -33.06 -0.75 -0.62
C THR A 14 -34.46 -1.37 -0.65
N PRO A 15 -34.97 -1.84 -1.81
CA PRO A 15 -36.35 -2.39 -1.93
C PRO A 15 -36.64 -3.54 -0.96
N ALA A 16 -35.63 -4.37 -0.63
CA ALA A 16 -35.76 -5.47 0.33
C ALA A 16 -36.15 -5.01 1.77
N GLU A 17 -35.76 -3.80 2.15
CA GLU A 17 -36.10 -3.24 3.48
C GLU A 17 -37.55 -2.78 3.57
N TRP A 18 -38.21 -2.53 2.46
CA TRP A 18 -39.66 -2.18 2.41
C TRP A 18 -40.52 -3.31 2.96
N VAL A 19 -40.13 -4.56 2.74
CA VAL A 19 -40.85 -5.72 3.28
C VAL A 19 -40.91 -5.65 4.82
N GLY A 20 -39.81 -5.28 5.46
CA GLY A 20 -39.74 -5.13 6.92
C GLY A 20 -40.65 -4.00 7.44
N ILE A 21 -40.67 -2.85 6.79
CA ILE A 21 -41.57 -1.72 7.17
C ILE A 21 -43.03 -2.09 6.95
N ILE A 22 -43.34 -2.67 5.82
CA ILE A 22 -44.72 -3.07 5.51
C ILE A 22 -45.20 -4.11 6.53
N ALA A 23 -44.40 -5.12 6.85
CA ALA A 23 -44.70 -6.11 7.87
C ALA A 23 -44.93 -5.47 9.25
N TYR A 24 -44.08 -4.51 9.63
CA TYR A 24 -44.23 -3.75 10.88
C TYR A 24 -45.54 -2.96 10.92
N LEU A 25 -45.86 -2.19 9.86
CA LEU A 25 -47.08 -1.41 9.76
C LEU A 25 -48.34 -2.28 9.76
N LEU A 26 -48.29 -3.42 9.07
CA LEU A 26 -49.37 -4.39 9.10
C LEU A 26 -49.59 -4.99 10.48
N SER A 27 -48.53 -5.32 11.21
CA SER A 27 -48.62 -5.84 12.58
C SER A 27 -49.26 -4.83 13.54
N ILE A 28 -48.92 -3.54 13.43
CA ILE A 28 -49.52 -2.47 14.21
C ILE A 28 -51.02 -2.34 13.83
N ALA A 29 -51.35 -2.36 12.53
CA ALA A 29 -52.73 -2.25 12.09
C ALA A 29 -53.61 -3.42 12.59
N VAL A 30 -53.08 -4.66 12.55
CA VAL A 30 -53.80 -5.84 13.05
C VAL A 30 -54.00 -5.78 14.56
N VAL A 31 -52.94 -5.49 15.34
CA VAL A 31 -53.05 -5.37 16.79
C VAL A 31 -54.00 -4.21 17.15
N GLY A 32 -53.85 -3.06 16.51
CA GLY A 32 -54.76 -1.92 16.73
C GLY A 32 -56.24 -2.27 16.44
N HIS A 33 -56.49 -2.99 15.34
CA HIS A 33 -57.86 -3.43 15.00
C HIS A 33 -58.41 -4.40 16.07
N VAL A 34 -57.64 -5.36 16.51
CA VAL A 34 -58.03 -6.31 17.57
C VAL A 34 -58.33 -5.58 18.89
N VAL A 35 -57.47 -4.66 19.29
CA VAL A 35 -57.66 -3.84 20.49
C VAL A 35 -58.92 -3.01 20.42
N LEU A 36 -59.13 -2.25 19.34
CA LEU A 36 -60.30 -1.42 19.10
C LEU A 36 -61.60 -2.24 19.09
N ARG A 37 -61.56 -3.41 18.42
CA ARG A 37 -62.74 -4.32 18.35
C ARG A 37 -63.12 -4.87 19.73
N ARG A 38 -62.13 -5.26 20.56
CA ARG A 38 -62.38 -5.71 21.93
C ARG A 38 -62.97 -4.60 22.79
N MET A 39 -62.45 -3.37 22.64
CA MET A 39 -62.93 -2.19 23.40
C MET A 39 -64.31 -1.80 22.98
N ASN A 40 -64.65 -1.86 21.70
CA ASN A 40 -65.97 -1.59 21.18
C ASN A 40 -67.00 -2.61 21.75
N ASN A 41 -66.63 -3.90 21.73
CA ASN A 41 -67.50 -4.98 22.25
C ASN A 41 -67.73 -4.87 23.79
N ALA A 42 -66.84 -4.21 24.52
CA ALA A 42 -66.94 -4.00 25.93
C ALA A 42 -67.74 -2.73 26.32
N GLY A 43 -68.30 -2.00 25.36
CA GLY A 43 -69.07 -0.78 25.61
C GLY A 43 -68.27 0.39 26.19
N ALA A 44 -66.96 0.34 26.07
CA ALA A 44 -66.01 1.20 26.79
C ALA A 44 -65.56 2.47 26.02
N PHE A 45 -66.23 2.81 24.91
CA PHE A 45 -65.74 3.84 23.97
C PHE A 45 -65.73 5.30 24.46
N ALA A 46 -66.18 5.59 25.67
CA ALA A 46 -66.21 6.98 26.15
C ALA A 46 -65.56 7.18 27.54
N THR A 47 -64.77 6.24 28.03
CA THR A 47 -64.12 6.38 29.33
C THR A 47 -62.71 7.01 29.20
N PRO A 48 -62.25 7.83 30.17
CA PRO A 48 -60.92 8.38 30.20
C PRO A 48 -59.80 7.31 30.11
N LEU A 49 -60.10 6.09 30.57
CA LEU A 49 -59.21 4.94 30.49
C LEU A 49 -58.91 4.50 29.05
N VAL A 50 -59.94 4.52 28.18
CA VAL A 50 -59.81 4.13 26.78
C VAL A 50 -58.96 5.13 26.00
N THR A 51 -59.12 6.42 26.24
CA THR A 51 -58.33 7.47 25.59
C THR A 51 -56.87 7.40 26.04
N THR A 52 -56.57 7.11 27.30
CA THR A 52 -55.22 6.92 27.77
C THR A 52 -54.57 5.67 27.19
N MET A 53 -55.27 4.55 27.12
CA MET A 53 -54.78 3.30 26.54
C MET A 53 -54.50 3.42 25.04
N THR A 54 -55.37 4.12 24.28
CA THR A 54 -55.14 4.41 22.85
C THR A 54 -53.93 5.34 22.63
N ALA A 55 -53.76 6.36 23.47
CA ALA A 55 -52.60 7.23 23.44
C ALA A 55 -51.28 6.46 23.71
N LEU A 56 -51.28 5.59 24.72
CA LEU A 56 -50.15 4.73 25.05
C LEU A 56 -49.80 3.76 23.90
N TYR A 57 -50.81 3.18 23.26
CA TYR A 57 -50.61 2.31 22.09
C TYR A 57 -49.96 3.05 20.94
N ILE A 58 -50.46 4.24 20.58
CA ILE A 58 -49.89 5.08 19.52
C ILE A 58 -48.45 5.48 19.85
N ALA A 59 -48.18 5.88 21.11
CA ALA A 59 -46.83 6.23 21.54
C ALA A 59 -45.88 5.01 21.43
N ALA A 60 -46.32 3.82 21.83
CA ALA A 60 -45.53 2.59 21.70
C ALA A 60 -45.27 2.23 20.24
N ALA A 61 -46.26 2.41 19.37
CA ALA A 61 -46.09 2.17 17.93
C ALA A 61 -45.08 3.15 17.29
N ILE A 62 -45.12 4.43 17.66
CA ILE A 62 -44.15 5.43 17.16
C ILE A 62 -42.75 5.10 17.69
N LEU A 63 -42.60 4.80 18.97
CA LEU A 63 -41.30 4.42 19.57
C LEU A 63 -40.75 3.16 18.92
N GLY A 64 -41.57 2.16 18.66
CA GLY A 64 -41.20 0.94 17.95
C GLY A 64 -40.74 1.20 16.52
N LEU A 65 -41.44 2.08 15.80
CA LEU A 65 -41.04 2.50 14.44
C LEU A 65 -39.66 3.20 14.47
N VAL A 66 -39.44 4.12 15.41
CA VAL A 66 -38.17 4.80 15.58
C VAL A 66 -37.05 3.79 15.91
N ALA A 67 -37.32 2.86 16.82
CA ALA A 67 -36.37 1.80 17.18
C ALA A 67 -36.06 0.89 15.98
N PHE A 68 -37.06 0.53 15.17
CA PHE A 68 -36.90 -0.24 13.95
C PHE A 68 -36.00 0.50 12.96
N ILE A 69 -36.26 1.77 12.67
CA ILE A 69 -35.45 2.59 11.78
C ILE A 69 -34.00 2.68 12.27
N ILE A 70 -33.80 2.95 13.56
CA ILE A 70 -32.45 3.02 14.18
C ILE A 70 -31.74 1.68 14.04
N SER A 71 -32.42 0.55 14.24
CA SER A 71 -31.83 -0.78 14.13
C SER A 71 -31.32 -1.05 12.70
N ARG A 72 -32.05 -0.62 11.66
CA ARG A 72 -31.64 -0.75 10.26
C ARG A 72 -30.48 0.16 9.89
N GLY A 73 -30.37 1.32 10.50
CA GLY A 73 -29.25 2.25 10.33
C GLY A 73 -28.03 1.94 11.23
N THR A 74 -28.10 0.88 12.06
CA THR A 74 -26.99 0.45 12.91
C THR A 74 -26.28 -0.73 12.24
N PRO A 75 -24.98 -0.60 11.88
CA PRO A 75 -24.23 -1.72 11.32
C PRO A 75 -24.16 -2.90 12.28
N HIS A 76 -24.04 -4.10 11.73
CA HIS A 76 -23.86 -5.30 12.54
C HIS A 76 -22.60 -5.17 13.40
N HIS A 77 -22.65 -5.54 14.67
CA HIS A 77 -21.57 -5.39 15.65
C HIS A 77 -21.07 -3.97 15.94
N ALA A 78 -21.76 -2.91 15.48
CA ALA A 78 -21.31 -1.53 15.70
C ALA A 78 -20.98 -1.23 17.18
N ARG A 79 -21.87 -1.61 18.09
CA ARG A 79 -21.65 -1.41 19.54
C ARG A 79 -20.42 -2.15 20.07
N LYS A 80 -20.15 -3.37 19.57
CA LYS A 80 -18.98 -4.16 19.97
C LYS A 80 -17.69 -3.46 19.52
N ILE A 81 -17.65 -2.99 18.27
CA ILE A 81 -16.52 -2.28 17.67
C ILE A 81 -16.26 -0.97 18.43
N GLU A 82 -17.29 -0.15 18.65
CA GLU A 82 -17.19 1.11 19.39
C GLU A 82 -16.71 0.89 20.84
N ASN A 83 -17.25 -0.13 21.53
CA ASN A 83 -16.81 -0.47 22.88
C ASN A 83 -15.33 -0.94 22.91
N ASN A 84 -14.88 -1.68 21.90
CA ASN A 84 -13.48 -2.10 21.83
C ASN A 84 -12.55 -0.89 21.61
N LEU A 85 -12.94 0.06 20.74
CA LEU A 85 -12.21 1.32 20.58
C LEU A 85 -12.18 2.15 21.87
N ALA A 86 -13.31 2.21 22.61
CA ALA A 86 -13.37 2.87 23.90
C ALA A 86 -12.40 2.26 24.92
N ARG A 87 -12.30 0.91 24.96
CA ARG A 87 -11.42 0.18 25.90
C ARG A 87 -9.94 0.48 25.71
N ILE A 88 -9.52 0.76 24.48
CA ILE A 88 -8.13 1.17 24.19
C ILE A 88 -7.92 2.69 24.32
N GLY A 89 -8.91 3.43 24.84
CA GLY A 89 -8.83 4.86 24.99
C GLY A 89 -8.82 5.63 23.68
N PHE A 90 -9.39 5.06 22.61
CA PHE A 90 -9.47 5.73 21.30
C PHE A 90 -10.65 6.69 21.27
N THR A 91 -10.44 7.88 21.88
CA THR A 91 -11.45 8.92 22.06
C THR A 91 -10.87 10.29 21.71
N ASN A 92 -11.74 11.25 21.37
CA ASN A 92 -11.35 12.65 21.28
C ASN A 92 -11.17 13.31 22.66
N ALA A 93 -10.80 14.59 22.70
CA ALA A 93 -10.61 15.33 23.94
C ALA A 93 -11.89 15.46 24.79
N ALA A 94 -13.07 15.30 24.22
CA ALA A 94 -14.35 15.29 24.91
C ALA A 94 -14.76 13.88 25.42
N GLY A 95 -13.93 12.87 25.21
CA GLY A 95 -14.22 11.47 25.58
C GLY A 95 -15.16 10.76 24.60
N GLU A 96 -15.43 11.32 23.42
CA GLU A 96 -16.29 10.70 22.41
C GLU A 96 -15.51 9.68 21.60
N VAL A 97 -16.11 8.50 21.42
CA VAL A 97 -15.58 7.40 20.58
C VAL A 97 -16.05 7.59 19.14
N PRO A 98 -15.24 7.28 18.13
CA PRO A 98 -15.68 7.22 16.74
C PRO A 98 -16.91 6.30 16.57
N ILE A 99 -17.89 6.77 15.80
CA ILE A 99 -19.16 6.06 15.60
C ILE A 99 -19.10 5.30 14.29
N LEU A 100 -19.30 3.98 14.31
CA LEU A 100 -19.40 3.17 13.10
C LEU A 100 -20.69 3.51 12.36
N LEU A 101 -20.55 4.04 11.15
CA LEU A 101 -21.67 4.43 10.26
C LEU A 101 -22.07 3.30 9.34
N GLN A 102 -21.09 2.64 8.72
CA GLN A 102 -21.30 1.57 7.75
C GLN A 102 -20.24 0.46 7.90
N SER A 103 -20.64 -0.74 7.55
CA SER A 103 -19.75 -1.90 7.41
C SER A 103 -20.21 -2.70 6.21
N TYR A 104 -19.34 -2.86 5.21
CA TYR A 104 -19.65 -3.58 3.96
C TYR A 104 -18.41 -4.29 3.43
N TRP A 105 -18.64 -5.29 2.58
CA TRP A 105 -17.58 -5.99 1.87
C TRP A 105 -17.31 -5.28 0.54
N HIS A 106 -16.06 -5.04 0.27
CA HIS A 106 -15.57 -4.45 -0.97
C HIS A 106 -14.67 -5.45 -1.69
N ARG A 107 -14.89 -5.65 -2.98
CA ARG A 107 -14.00 -6.46 -3.81
C ARG A 107 -13.00 -5.54 -4.49
N THR A 108 -11.72 -5.78 -4.27
CA THR A 108 -10.63 -5.02 -4.87
C THR A 108 -10.51 -5.34 -6.37
N GLU A 109 -9.77 -4.54 -7.13
CA GLU A 109 -9.49 -4.79 -8.55
C GLU A 109 -8.75 -6.12 -8.75
N SER A 110 -7.91 -6.53 -7.81
CA SER A 110 -7.25 -7.84 -7.79
C SER A 110 -8.18 -9.01 -7.46
N GLY A 111 -9.47 -8.76 -7.21
CA GLY A 111 -10.47 -9.77 -6.90
C GLY A 111 -10.52 -10.18 -5.42
N ARG A 112 -9.69 -9.63 -4.54
CA ARG A 112 -9.73 -9.87 -3.08
C ARG A 112 -10.94 -9.21 -2.45
N THR A 113 -11.46 -9.82 -1.40
CA THR A 113 -12.59 -9.27 -0.65
C THR A 113 -12.09 -8.75 0.69
N VAL A 114 -12.32 -7.46 0.94
CA VAL A 114 -11.95 -6.77 2.18
C VAL A 114 -13.19 -6.15 2.83
N GLN A 115 -13.18 -6.04 4.14
CA GLN A 115 -14.24 -5.36 4.86
C GLN A 115 -13.88 -3.88 4.99
N VAL A 116 -14.83 -3.02 4.67
CA VAL A 116 -14.70 -1.58 4.87
C VAL A 116 -15.54 -1.16 6.06
N LEU A 117 -14.89 -0.53 7.04
CA LEU A 117 -15.52 0.05 8.22
C LEU A 117 -15.46 1.58 8.08
N GLU A 118 -16.61 2.22 7.88
CA GLU A 118 -16.70 3.67 7.79
C GLU A 118 -17.15 4.27 9.10
N PHE A 119 -16.33 5.17 9.66
CA PHE A 119 -16.58 5.82 10.95
C PHE A 119 -16.84 7.32 10.77
N LEU A 120 -17.72 7.87 11.61
CA LEU A 120 -17.66 9.29 11.93
C LEU A 120 -16.47 9.52 12.85
N ALA A 121 -15.52 10.36 12.42
CA ALA A 121 -14.24 10.52 13.08
C ALA A 121 -14.30 11.27 14.44
N CYS A 122 -15.41 11.95 14.74
CA CYS A 122 -15.61 12.75 15.97
C CYS A 122 -14.45 13.74 16.23
N GLY A 123 -13.87 14.32 15.16
CA GLY A 123 -12.77 15.28 15.25
C GLY A 123 -11.37 14.66 15.37
N LEU A 124 -11.23 13.33 15.35
CA LEU A 124 -9.93 12.67 15.28
C LEU A 124 -9.37 12.75 13.86
N ALA A 125 -8.20 13.39 13.70
CA ALA A 125 -7.51 13.48 12.42
C ALA A 125 -6.99 12.10 11.95
N LYS A 126 -6.80 11.92 10.64
CA LYS A 126 -6.27 10.68 10.05
C LYS A 126 -4.96 10.24 10.70
N SER A 127 -4.06 11.17 10.99
CA SER A 127 -2.78 10.88 11.66
C SER A 127 -2.93 10.20 13.03
N VAL A 128 -4.01 10.49 13.77
CA VAL A 128 -4.28 9.84 15.07
C VAL A 128 -4.68 8.38 14.86
N TRP A 129 -5.42 8.08 13.79
CA TRP A 129 -5.79 6.71 13.41
C TRP A 129 -4.56 5.91 12.96
N GLU A 130 -3.70 6.53 12.16
CA GLU A 130 -2.44 5.93 11.68
C GLU A 130 -1.49 5.63 12.86
N ASN A 131 -1.29 6.58 13.77
CA ASN A 131 -0.44 6.40 14.94
C ASN A 131 -0.94 5.30 15.90
N LYS A 132 -2.24 5.02 15.92
CA LYS A 132 -2.85 3.96 16.74
C LYS A 132 -3.31 2.75 15.95
N GLN A 133 -2.80 2.59 14.74
CA GLN A 133 -3.20 1.49 13.84
C GLN A 133 -3.01 0.11 14.47
N VAL A 134 -1.91 -0.11 15.17
CA VAL A 134 -1.58 -1.40 15.80
C VAL A 134 -2.57 -1.73 16.93
N GLU A 135 -2.88 -0.75 17.78
CA GLU A 135 -3.84 -0.94 18.89
C GLU A 135 -5.27 -1.14 18.36
N ILE A 136 -5.65 -0.39 17.30
CA ILE A 136 -6.95 -0.53 16.64
C ILE A 136 -7.06 -1.93 16.03
N ALA A 137 -6.03 -2.39 15.30
CA ALA A 137 -5.99 -3.72 14.71
C ALA A 137 -6.16 -4.82 15.76
N ALA A 138 -5.44 -4.72 16.88
CA ALA A 138 -5.54 -5.67 17.99
C ALA A 138 -6.94 -5.62 18.66
N ALA A 139 -7.49 -4.43 18.91
CA ALA A 139 -8.80 -4.28 19.55
C ALA A 139 -9.94 -4.84 18.70
N LEU A 140 -9.83 -4.75 17.37
CA LEU A 140 -10.84 -5.24 16.44
C LEU A 140 -10.59 -6.67 15.95
N ASN A 141 -9.43 -7.25 16.26
CA ASN A 141 -8.97 -8.56 15.75
C ASN A 141 -8.96 -8.60 14.23
N VAL A 142 -8.33 -7.58 13.62
CA VAL A 142 -8.21 -7.43 12.17
C VAL A 142 -6.81 -6.97 11.80
N GLN A 143 -6.47 -7.08 10.52
CA GLN A 143 -5.34 -6.34 9.96
C GLN A 143 -5.88 -5.12 9.20
N VAL A 144 -5.33 -3.95 9.51
CA VAL A 144 -5.71 -2.70 8.83
C VAL A 144 -4.82 -2.55 7.58
N ALA A 145 -5.46 -2.62 6.42
CA ALA A 145 -4.77 -2.54 5.14
C ALA A 145 -4.59 -1.10 4.66
N ARG A 146 -5.59 -0.24 4.94
CA ARG A 146 -5.58 1.17 4.51
C ARG A 146 -6.49 2.01 5.40
N ILE A 147 -6.09 3.27 5.62
CA ILE A 147 -6.87 4.28 6.32
C ILE A 147 -7.08 5.45 5.37
N GLU A 148 -8.33 5.78 5.07
CA GLU A 148 -8.67 6.87 4.16
C GLU A 148 -9.61 7.88 4.82
N GLU A 149 -9.37 9.17 4.53
CA GLU A 149 -10.35 10.22 4.83
C GLU A 149 -11.40 10.29 3.73
N CYS A 150 -12.64 10.53 4.12
CA CYS A 150 -13.73 10.79 3.20
C CYS A 150 -14.71 11.82 3.80
N ASP A 151 -15.60 12.36 2.97
CA ASP A 151 -16.56 13.40 3.36
C ASP A 151 -15.83 14.61 4.01
N GLY A 152 -14.80 15.11 3.35
CA GLY A 152 -14.07 16.30 3.79
C GLY A 152 -13.47 16.20 5.20
N LYS A 153 -12.83 15.07 5.54
CA LYS A 153 -12.20 14.77 6.85
C LYS A 153 -13.18 14.46 8.00
N ARG A 154 -14.47 14.43 7.76
CA ARG A 154 -15.47 14.07 8.79
C ARG A 154 -15.55 12.58 9.04
N ARG A 155 -15.18 11.78 8.04
CA ARG A 155 -15.26 10.32 8.09
C ARG A 155 -13.92 9.68 7.78
N ILE A 156 -13.70 8.54 8.41
CA ILE A 156 -12.55 7.67 8.17
C ILE A 156 -13.05 6.31 7.73
N ARG A 157 -12.46 5.78 6.66
CA ARG A 157 -12.63 4.41 6.20
C ARG A 157 -11.42 3.59 6.59
N LEU A 158 -11.67 2.48 7.27
CA LEU A 158 -10.68 1.45 7.50
C LEU A 158 -10.96 0.28 6.55
N TYR A 159 -10.00 -0.04 5.71
CA TYR A 159 -10.00 -1.28 4.92
C TYR A 159 -9.33 -2.34 5.77
N VAL A 160 -10.07 -3.38 6.13
CA VAL A 160 -9.59 -4.39 7.08
C VAL A 160 -9.82 -5.80 6.53
N VAL A 161 -8.95 -6.70 6.93
CA VAL A 161 -9.12 -8.15 6.74
C VAL A 161 -9.09 -8.84 8.11
N PRO A 162 -9.76 -10.00 8.28
CA PRO A 162 -9.64 -10.77 9.51
C PRO A 162 -8.17 -11.06 9.84
N ALA A 163 -7.82 -11.09 11.12
CA ALA A 163 -6.44 -11.30 11.56
C ALA A 163 -5.81 -12.58 10.99
N ASP A 164 -6.63 -13.63 10.80
CA ASP A 164 -6.21 -14.91 10.25
C ASP A 164 -5.95 -14.90 8.74
N ASN A 165 -6.41 -13.87 8.03
CA ASN A 165 -6.27 -13.69 6.57
C ASN A 165 -5.19 -12.65 6.23
N GLY A 166 -4.13 -12.61 7.01
CA GLY A 166 -3.00 -11.71 6.79
C GLY A 166 -2.18 -12.04 5.54
N LEU A 167 -1.13 -11.25 5.35
CA LEU A 167 -0.15 -11.53 4.31
C LEU A 167 0.55 -12.86 4.63
N PRO A 168 0.76 -13.75 3.63
CA PRO A 168 1.47 -15.01 3.83
C PRO A 168 2.93 -14.75 4.22
N ASP A 169 3.56 -15.72 4.89
CA ASP A 169 4.99 -15.63 5.23
C ASP A 169 5.89 -15.86 4.01
N ARG A 170 5.37 -16.53 2.99
CA ARG A 170 6.03 -16.77 1.72
C ARG A 170 5.04 -16.62 0.58
N LEU A 171 5.48 -15.96 -0.47
CA LEU A 171 4.74 -15.76 -1.71
C LEU A 171 5.63 -16.19 -2.88
N ASP A 172 5.26 -17.28 -3.54
CA ASP A 172 6.03 -17.80 -4.66
C ASP A 172 5.64 -17.09 -5.95
N TRP A 173 6.64 -16.85 -6.80
CA TRP A 173 6.45 -16.28 -8.14
C TRP A 173 5.77 -17.30 -9.06
N HIS A 174 4.82 -16.83 -9.86
CA HIS A 174 4.16 -17.61 -10.91
C HIS A 174 4.23 -16.84 -12.23
N ASP A 175 4.57 -17.50 -13.32
CA ASP A 175 4.73 -16.87 -14.63
C ASP A 175 3.44 -16.23 -15.17
N ASP A 176 2.28 -16.70 -14.73
CA ASP A 176 0.99 -16.06 -15.03
C ASP A 176 0.93 -14.57 -14.63
N LEU A 177 1.76 -14.16 -13.68
CA LEU A 177 1.89 -12.75 -13.29
C LEU A 177 2.49 -11.88 -14.41
N MET A 178 3.27 -12.48 -15.33
CA MET A 178 3.84 -11.80 -16.50
C MET A 178 2.87 -11.76 -17.70
N ASN A 179 1.82 -12.60 -17.72
CA ASN A 179 0.86 -12.68 -18.83
C ASN A 179 -0.09 -11.47 -18.90
N HIS A 180 -0.12 -10.63 -17.86
CA HIS A 180 -0.66 -9.29 -18.04
C HIS A 180 0.35 -8.49 -18.84
N GLU A 181 -0.08 -7.85 -19.93
CA GLU A 181 0.73 -6.96 -20.77
C GLU A 181 1.24 -5.75 -19.99
N TYR A 182 2.14 -6.01 -19.01
CA TYR A 182 2.81 -4.91 -18.32
C TYR A 182 3.80 -4.26 -19.31
N PRO A 183 3.73 -2.94 -19.51
CA PRO A 183 4.73 -2.20 -20.27
C PRO A 183 6.15 -2.52 -19.81
N VAL A 184 7.11 -2.35 -20.71
CA VAL A 184 8.53 -2.71 -20.50
C VAL A 184 9.09 -2.30 -19.13
N CYS A 185 8.63 -1.19 -18.58
CA CYS A 185 9.13 -0.62 -17.32
C CYS A 185 8.27 -0.91 -16.10
N LYS A 186 7.23 -1.75 -16.18
CA LYS A 186 6.43 -2.12 -15.01
C LYS A 186 6.90 -3.44 -14.43
N VAL A 187 7.06 -3.48 -13.12
CA VAL A 187 7.40 -4.68 -12.34
C VAL A 187 6.46 -4.83 -11.16
N ILE A 188 6.20 -6.07 -10.76
CA ILE A 188 5.42 -6.40 -9.57
C ILE A 188 6.41 -6.71 -8.44
N LEU A 189 6.30 -6.01 -7.31
CA LEU A 189 7.16 -6.24 -6.16
C LEU A 189 6.65 -7.38 -5.27
N GLY A 190 5.33 -7.49 -5.14
CA GLY A 190 4.68 -8.41 -4.23
C GLY A 190 3.20 -8.10 -4.08
N GLU A 191 2.58 -8.69 -3.05
CA GLU A 191 1.16 -8.55 -2.75
C GLU A 191 0.94 -7.82 -1.44
N SER A 192 0.13 -6.76 -1.46
CA SER A 192 -0.41 -6.16 -0.25
C SER A 192 -1.73 -6.84 0.17
N LEU A 193 -2.30 -6.41 1.27
CA LEU A 193 -3.63 -6.90 1.69
C LEU A 193 -4.74 -6.51 0.71
N LEU A 194 -4.55 -5.45 -0.07
CA LEU A 194 -5.55 -4.93 -1.02
C LEU A 194 -5.22 -5.32 -2.46
N GLU A 195 -4.05 -5.01 -2.92
CA GLU A 195 -3.67 -5.04 -4.33
C GLU A 195 -2.21 -5.46 -4.50
N PRO A 196 -1.82 -5.98 -5.68
CA PRO A 196 -0.42 -6.15 -6.03
C PRO A 196 0.31 -4.81 -5.97
N VAL A 197 1.52 -4.80 -5.44
CA VAL A 197 2.38 -3.61 -5.42
C VAL A 197 3.19 -3.57 -6.70
N VAL A 198 2.84 -2.64 -7.58
CA VAL A 198 3.43 -2.50 -8.92
C VAL A 198 4.21 -1.19 -9.00
N VAL A 199 5.38 -1.23 -9.61
CA VAL A 199 6.20 -0.05 -9.89
C VAL A 199 6.33 0.15 -11.39
N ASP A 200 6.08 1.38 -11.84
CA ASP A 200 6.31 1.81 -13.23
C ASP A 200 7.53 2.73 -13.28
N PHE A 201 8.64 2.24 -13.78
CA PHE A 201 9.89 3.00 -13.91
C PHE A 201 9.83 4.14 -14.94
N ASN A 202 8.80 4.22 -15.76
CA ASN A 202 8.55 5.42 -16.57
C ASN A 202 8.12 6.61 -15.70
N VAL A 203 7.38 6.33 -14.63
CA VAL A 203 6.87 7.34 -13.69
C VAL A 203 7.86 7.55 -12.55
N ILE A 204 8.36 6.46 -11.96
CA ILE A 204 9.26 6.44 -10.82
C ILE A 204 10.59 5.82 -11.25
N PRO A 205 11.57 6.65 -11.67
CA PRO A 205 12.74 6.16 -12.42
C PRO A 205 13.74 5.35 -11.58
N HIS A 206 13.78 5.56 -10.27
CA HIS A 206 14.79 4.99 -9.39
C HIS A 206 14.14 4.42 -8.13
N MET A 207 14.77 3.39 -7.55
CA MET A 207 14.30 2.74 -6.33
C MET A 207 15.43 2.58 -5.32
N LEU A 208 15.11 2.85 -4.05
CA LEU A 208 15.97 2.54 -2.91
C LEU A 208 15.31 1.43 -2.08
N VAL A 209 16.06 0.36 -1.83
CA VAL A 209 15.60 -0.78 -1.03
C VAL A 209 16.48 -0.89 0.22
N GLY A 210 15.87 -0.72 1.40
CA GLY A 210 16.51 -0.94 2.68
C GLY A 210 16.04 -2.22 3.36
N GLY A 211 16.81 -2.69 4.33
CA GLY A 211 16.41 -3.81 5.18
C GLY A 211 17.62 -4.50 5.80
N GLY A 212 17.45 -4.90 7.05
CA GLY A 212 18.49 -5.61 7.80
C GLY A 212 18.83 -6.98 7.19
N THR A 213 19.89 -7.58 7.67
CA THR A 213 20.33 -8.92 7.22
C THR A 213 19.20 -9.95 7.34
N GLY A 214 18.94 -10.70 6.27
CA GLY A 214 17.87 -11.70 6.23
C GLY A 214 16.46 -11.15 6.08
N SER A 215 16.28 -9.85 5.81
CA SER A 215 14.97 -9.25 5.52
C SER A 215 14.36 -9.69 4.18
N GLY A 216 15.17 -10.21 3.26
CA GLY A 216 14.75 -10.57 1.89
C GLY A 216 15.08 -9.52 0.83
N LYS A 217 15.83 -8.45 1.18
CA LYS A 217 16.22 -7.35 0.29
C LYS A 217 16.81 -7.82 -1.05
N THR A 218 17.83 -8.68 -1.01
CA THR A 218 18.47 -9.23 -2.21
C THR A 218 17.52 -10.10 -3.04
N VAL A 219 16.61 -10.84 -2.39
CA VAL A 219 15.57 -11.62 -3.08
C VAL A 219 14.59 -10.69 -3.82
N LEU A 220 14.15 -9.60 -3.18
CA LEU A 220 13.30 -8.60 -3.83
C LEU A 220 14.00 -7.96 -5.02
N LEU A 221 15.27 -7.55 -4.86
CA LEU A 221 16.07 -6.96 -5.93
C LEU A 221 16.20 -7.94 -7.11
N ARG A 222 16.55 -9.20 -6.85
CA ARG A 222 16.64 -10.25 -7.88
C ARG A 222 15.29 -10.50 -8.58
N CYS A 223 14.18 -10.49 -7.83
CA CYS A 223 12.84 -10.64 -8.41
C CYS A 223 12.49 -9.50 -9.38
N ILE A 224 12.89 -8.27 -9.05
CA ILE A 224 12.74 -7.11 -9.95
C ILE A 224 13.59 -7.30 -11.20
N LEU A 225 14.87 -7.64 -11.05
CA LEU A 225 15.81 -7.80 -12.14
C LEU A 225 15.43 -8.96 -13.07
N MET A 226 14.94 -10.07 -12.53
CA MET A 226 14.42 -11.20 -13.30
C MET A 226 13.28 -10.76 -14.22
N GLN A 227 12.31 -10.01 -13.71
CA GLN A 227 11.21 -9.50 -14.52
C GLN A 227 11.68 -8.57 -15.63
N LEU A 228 12.71 -7.76 -15.36
CA LEU A 228 13.30 -6.84 -16.34
C LEU A 228 14.07 -7.58 -17.43
N LEU A 229 14.87 -8.57 -17.09
CA LEU A 229 15.64 -9.38 -18.04
C LEU A 229 14.77 -10.19 -19.01
N ARG A 230 13.54 -10.52 -18.62
CA ARG A 230 12.58 -11.22 -19.48
C ARG A 230 11.80 -10.29 -20.42
N LYS A 231 12.15 -9.00 -20.44
CA LYS A 231 11.53 -8.01 -21.33
C LYS A 231 12.51 -7.58 -22.42
N SER A 232 12.02 -7.48 -23.66
CA SER A 232 12.81 -6.96 -24.77
C SER A 232 13.15 -5.47 -24.58
N GLY A 233 14.33 -5.04 -25.03
CA GLY A 233 14.75 -3.65 -24.94
C GLY A 233 15.18 -3.21 -23.55
N VAL A 234 15.69 -4.14 -22.75
CA VAL A 234 16.21 -3.90 -21.39
C VAL A 234 17.60 -4.50 -21.24
N GLU A 235 18.51 -3.73 -20.72
CA GLU A 235 19.83 -4.15 -20.25
C GLU A 235 19.91 -4.00 -18.73
N VAL A 236 20.48 -4.99 -18.07
CA VAL A 236 20.70 -5.00 -16.62
C VAL A 236 22.19 -5.00 -16.34
N VAL A 237 22.62 -4.15 -15.41
CA VAL A 237 23.99 -4.12 -14.89
C VAL A 237 23.95 -4.22 -13.40
N ILE A 238 24.69 -5.17 -12.85
CA ILE A 238 24.71 -5.44 -11.40
C ILE A 238 26.12 -5.19 -10.89
N ALA A 239 26.27 -4.27 -9.93
CA ALA A 239 27.49 -4.07 -9.20
C ALA A 239 27.41 -4.83 -7.87
N ASP A 240 28.28 -5.83 -7.70
CA ASP A 240 28.40 -6.66 -6.49
C ASP A 240 29.87 -6.82 -6.09
N LEU A 241 30.37 -5.92 -5.25
CA LEU A 241 31.75 -5.92 -4.78
C LEU A 241 32.04 -7.03 -3.75
N LYS A 242 31.04 -7.82 -3.38
CA LYS A 242 31.21 -9.04 -2.55
C LYS A 242 31.65 -10.28 -3.37
N GLY A 243 31.91 -10.10 -4.65
CA GLY A 243 32.39 -11.16 -5.53
C GLY A 243 31.31 -12.06 -6.12
N GLY A 244 30.06 -11.61 -6.15
CA GLY A 244 28.95 -12.31 -6.78
C GLY A 244 28.38 -13.46 -5.95
N ALA A 245 28.54 -13.41 -4.62
CA ALA A 245 28.04 -14.45 -3.72
C ALA A 245 26.50 -14.55 -3.72
N ASP A 246 25.84 -13.42 -3.99
CA ASP A 246 24.39 -13.30 -3.96
C ASP A 246 23.72 -13.54 -5.34
N PHE A 247 24.52 -13.72 -6.42
CA PHE A 247 24.05 -13.93 -7.79
C PHE A 247 24.69 -15.20 -8.39
N SER A 248 23.86 -16.16 -8.79
CA SER A 248 24.33 -17.42 -9.39
C SER A 248 24.96 -17.22 -10.77
N SER A 249 25.50 -18.30 -11.35
CA SER A 249 26.06 -18.30 -12.71
C SER A 249 25.05 -17.91 -13.79
N VAL A 250 23.78 -18.12 -13.57
CA VAL A 250 22.69 -17.77 -14.49
C VAL A 250 22.68 -16.28 -14.81
N TRP A 251 22.88 -15.43 -13.79
CA TRP A 251 22.99 -13.98 -13.98
C TRP A 251 24.22 -13.57 -14.79
N ARG A 252 25.36 -14.22 -14.53
CA ARG A 252 26.63 -13.93 -15.22
C ARG A 252 26.61 -14.33 -16.70
N ASN A 253 25.87 -15.36 -17.02
CA ASN A 253 25.80 -15.92 -18.36
C ASN A 253 24.65 -15.34 -19.18
N HIS A 254 23.75 -14.57 -18.59
CA HIS A 254 22.62 -14.00 -19.30
C HIS A 254 23.07 -12.90 -20.27
N PRO A 255 22.65 -12.94 -21.58
CA PRO A 255 23.15 -12.06 -22.63
C PRO A 255 22.89 -10.57 -22.39
N HIS A 256 21.82 -10.23 -21.65
CA HIS A 256 21.43 -8.86 -21.33
C HIS A 256 21.76 -8.46 -19.87
N CYS A 257 22.64 -9.23 -19.21
CA CYS A 257 23.07 -8.94 -17.84
C CYS A 257 24.60 -8.80 -17.80
N LYS A 258 25.08 -7.65 -17.36
CA LYS A 258 26.50 -7.44 -17.07
C LYS A 258 26.71 -7.40 -15.55
N MET A 259 27.70 -8.13 -15.05
CA MET A 259 28.10 -8.05 -13.64
C MET A 259 29.47 -7.35 -13.49
N ILE A 260 29.58 -6.52 -12.47
CA ILE A 260 30.78 -5.76 -12.12
C ILE A 260 31.16 -6.08 -10.67
N PHE A 261 32.40 -6.54 -10.47
CA PHE A 261 32.88 -7.01 -9.16
C PHE A 261 34.02 -6.15 -8.60
N ASP A 262 34.52 -5.22 -9.40
CA ASP A 262 35.66 -4.37 -9.05
C ASP A 262 35.29 -2.89 -9.05
N ARG A 263 35.82 -2.13 -8.07
CA ARG A 263 35.51 -0.70 -7.92
C ARG A 263 36.07 0.16 -9.06
N ALA A 264 37.23 -0.20 -9.62
CA ALA A 264 37.80 0.54 -10.73
C ALA A 264 36.99 0.31 -12.00
N GLU A 265 36.61 -0.94 -12.31
CA GLU A 265 35.69 -1.27 -13.41
C GLU A 265 34.34 -0.55 -13.24
N LEU A 266 33.83 -0.51 -12.00
CA LEU A 266 32.58 0.20 -11.69
C LEU A 266 32.68 1.69 -12.00
N ALA A 267 33.76 2.35 -11.59
CA ALA A 267 33.97 3.78 -11.86
C ALA A 267 34.04 4.06 -13.35
N GLU A 268 34.76 3.23 -14.12
CA GLU A 268 34.83 3.36 -15.57
C GLU A 268 33.47 3.10 -16.27
N TYR A 269 32.73 2.11 -15.79
CA TYR A 269 31.42 1.80 -16.34
C TYR A 269 30.43 2.94 -16.09
N LEU A 270 30.39 3.50 -14.89
CA LEU A 270 29.47 4.61 -14.57
C LEU A 270 29.80 5.88 -15.37
N ASP A 271 31.07 6.14 -15.66
CA ASP A 271 31.42 7.27 -16.54
C ASP A 271 30.94 7.03 -17.97
N LYS A 272 31.14 5.83 -18.53
CA LYS A 272 30.57 5.44 -19.83
C LYS A 272 29.04 5.55 -19.84
N LEU A 273 28.39 5.21 -18.73
CA LEU A 273 26.92 5.34 -18.59
C LEU A 273 26.49 6.81 -18.59
N VAL A 274 27.27 7.72 -18.01
CA VAL A 274 27.04 9.17 -18.09
C VAL A 274 27.31 9.70 -19.52
N GLU A 275 28.32 9.18 -20.22
CA GLU A 275 28.56 9.49 -21.63
C GLU A 275 27.36 9.03 -22.51
N GLU A 276 26.87 7.83 -22.29
CA GLU A 276 25.67 7.31 -22.96
C GLU A 276 24.42 8.16 -22.67
N LEU A 277 24.25 8.61 -21.42
CA LEU A 277 23.18 9.53 -21.06
C LEU A 277 23.27 10.82 -21.88
N ASN A 278 24.46 11.41 -22.01
CA ASN A 278 24.68 12.62 -22.79
C ASN A 278 24.44 12.37 -24.30
N ARG A 279 24.90 11.25 -24.84
CA ARG A 279 24.61 10.84 -26.23
C ARG A 279 23.09 10.74 -26.47
N ARG A 280 22.35 10.09 -25.58
CA ARG A 280 20.88 9.99 -25.69
C ARG A 280 20.20 11.35 -25.61
N LYS A 281 20.71 12.24 -24.72
CA LYS A 281 20.23 13.61 -24.63
C LYS A 281 20.35 14.37 -25.95
N GLU A 282 21.49 14.24 -26.65
CA GLU A 282 21.70 14.87 -27.96
C GLU A 282 20.78 14.28 -29.02
N ILE A 283 20.66 12.96 -29.11
CA ILE A 283 19.78 12.27 -30.06
C ILE A 283 18.34 12.71 -29.89
N ILE A 284 17.82 12.68 -28.65
CA ILE A 284 16.42 13.03 -28.35
C ILE A 284 16.18 14.53 -28.63
N ALA A 285 17.14 15.40 -28.30
CA ALA A 285 17.04 16.84 -28.56
C ALA A 285 17.03 17.19 -30.06
N GLN A 286 17.67 16.35 -30.91
CA GLN A 286 17.70 16.53 -32.35
C GLN A 286 16.51 15.87 -33.08
N THR A 287 15.66 15.12 -32.34
CA THR A 287 14.51 14.42 -32.91
C THR A 287 13.23 15.22 -32.66
N ASP A 288 12.60 15.69 -33.75
CA ASP A 288 11.39 16.51 -33.67
C ASP A 288 10.24 15.82 -32.90
N GLY A 289 9.69 16.55 -31.95
CA GLY A 289 8.55 16.10 -31.16
C GLY A 289 8.89 15.04 -30.10
N CYS A 290 10.18 14.79 -29.82
CA CYS A 290 10.63 13.90 -28.75
C CYS A 290 11.18 14.71 -27.56
N CYS A 291 10.69 14.42 -26.34
CA CYS A 291 11.17 15.02 -25.09
C CYS A 291 11.88 14.02 -24.19
N ASN A 292 11.69 12.73 -24.42
CA ASN A 292 12.21 11.64 -23.60
C ASN A 292 12.32 10.34 -24.41
N ILE A 293 12.91 9.32 -23.80
CA ILE A 293 13.10 8.01 -24.43
C ILE A 293 11.78 7.31 -24.84
N TYR A 294 10.69 7.55 -24.13
CA TYR A 294 9.39 6.97 -24.48
C TYR A 294 8.89 7.54 -25.81
N ASP A 295 8.94 8.87 -25.96
CA ASP A 295 8.56 9.55 -27.21
C ASP A 295 9.43 9.08 -28.36
N TYR A 296 10.76 8.97 -28.13
CA TYR A 296 11.73 8.52 -29.13
C TYR A 296 11.45 7.09 -29.57
N ASN A 297 11.33 6.15 -28.64
CA ASN A 297 11.11 4.73 -28.96
C ASN A 297 9.76 4.45 -29.63
N ASN A 298 8.77 5.32 -29.45
CA ASN A 298 7.47 5.20 -30.12
C ASN A 298 7.46 5.80 -31.53
N ARG A 299 8.42 6.67 -31.88
CA ARG A 299 8.42 7.40 -33.16
C ARG A 299 9.54 6.99 -34.10
N CYS A 300 10.65 6.53 -33.55
CA CYS A 300 11.85 6.22 -34.31
C CYS A 300 12.00 4.72 -34.57
N ALA A 301 12.53 4.37 -35.72
CA ALA A 301 12.83 2.97 -36.09
C ALA A 301 14.01 2.40 -35.25
N LEU A 302 14.92 3.26 -34.83
CA LEU A 302 16.03 2.86 -33.96
C LEU A 302 15.56 2.92 -32.51
N TYR A 303 15.52 1.78 -31.85
CA TYR A 303 15.12 1.64 -30.45
C TYR A 303 16.31 1.87 -29.53
N LEU A 304 16.11 2.62 -28.44
CA LEU A 304 17.07 2.78 -27.37
C LEU A 304 16.66 1.89 -26.19
N ASP A 305 17.49 0.90 -25.88
CA ASP A 305 17.26 0.00 -24.77
C ASP A 305 17.30 0.76 -23.44
N ARG A 306 16.50 0.31 -22.47
CA ARG A 306 16.54 0.85 -21.11
C ARG A 306 17.62 0.15 -20.33
N ILE A 307 18.36 0.91 -19.54
CA ILE A 307 19.48 0.39 -18.73
C ILE A 307 19.09 0.47 -17.25
N PHE A 308 19.08 -0.68 -16.59
CA PHE A 308 18.85 -0.78 -15.16
C PHE A 308 20.16 -1.11 -14.46
N PHE A 309 20.68 -0.13 -13.74
CA PHE A 309 21.89 -0.30 -12.92
C PHE A 309 21.50 -0.63 -11.49
N ALA A 310 21.88 -1.81 -11.02
CA ALA A 310 21.56 -2.35 -9.72
C ALA A 310 22.78 -2.48 -8.82
N VAL A 311 22.60 -2.18 -7.54
CA VAL A 311 23.60 -2.34 -6.49
C VAL A 311 22.96 -3.03 -5.30
N ASP A 312 23.46 -4.22 -4.88
CA ASP A 312 22.92 -4.93 -3.73
C ASP A 312 23.30 -4.30 -2.38
N GLU A 313 24.51 -3.68 -2.32
CA GLU A 313 24.96 -2.99 -1.11
C GLU A 313 25.69 -1.69 -1.46
N VAL A 314 24.97 -0.58 -1.37
CA VAL A 314 25.51 0.77 -1.68
C VAL A 314 26.68 1.13 -0.75
N ALA A 315 26.67 0.64 0.49
CA ALA A 315 27.76 0.89 1.42
C ALA A 315 29.09 0.35 0.93
N GLU A 316 29.11 -0.78 0.22
CA GLU A 316 30.36 -1.35 -0.30
C GLU A 316 31.00 -0.47 -1.39
N ILE A 317 30.21 0.32 -2.10
CA ILE A 317 30.71 1.16 -3.19
C ILE A 317 30.96 2.62 -2.77
N LEU A 318 30.28 3.13 -1.75
CA LEU A 318 30.35 4.54 -1.34
C LEU A 318 31.04 4.79 0.00
N ASP A 319 31.29 3.77 0.83
CA ASP A 319 32.00 3.94 2.09
C ASP A 319 33.48 4.34 1.85
N LYS A 320 33.88 5.47 2.43
CA LYS A 320 35.23 6.05 2.32
C LYS A 320 36.13 5.72 3.51
N THR A 321 35.60 4.95 4.48
CA THR A 321 36.30 4.62 5.73
C THR A 321 37.48 3.69 5.45
N GLY A 322 38.66 4.07 5.93
CA GLY A 322 39.88 3.25 5.80
C GLY A 322 40.51 3.24 4.40
N LEU A 323 39.95 3.94 3.42
CA LEU A 323 40.44 4.00 2.04
C LEU A 323 41.65 4.98 1.95
N ASP A 324 42.55 4.68 1.03
CA ASP A 324 43.64 5.61 0.65
C ASP A 324 43.12 6.78 -0.21
N LYS A 325 44.02 7.69 -0.64
CA LYS A 325 43.60 8.87 -1.42
C LYS A 325 43.09 8.50 -2.80
N ALA A 326 43.69 7.54 -3.49
CA ALA A 326 43.29 7.12 -4.84
C ALA A 326 41.93 6.41 -4.81
N GLU A 327 41.71 5.54 -3.84
CA GLU A 327 40.43 4.87 -3.61
C GLU A 327 39.31 5.85 -3.28
N LYS A 328 39.59 6.88 -2.44
CA LYS A 328 38.64 7.96 -2.15
C LYS A 328 38.26 8.77 -3.40
N GLU A 329 39.22 9.00 -4.30
CA GLU A 329 38.95 9.66 -5.59
C GLU A 329 38.06 8.80 -6.49
N GLN A 330 38.24 7.48 -6.52
CA GLN A 330 37.34 6.54 -7.22
C GLN A 330 35.94 6.58 -6.65
N VAL A 331 35.77 6.52 -5.33
CA VAL A 331 34.47 6.61 -4.67
C VAL A 331 33.79 7.95 -5.00
N ALA A 332 34.52 9.06 -4.96
CA ALA A 332 33.98 10.38 -5.32
C ALA A 332 33.56 10.47 -6.81
N ARG A 333 34.25 9.72 -7.71
CA ARG A 333 33.88 9.61 -9.12
C ARG A 333 32.59 8.81 -9.28
N ILE A 334 32.46 7.65 -8.62
CA ILE A 334 31.24 6.84 -8.57
C ILE A 334 30.06 7.66 -8.05
N GLU A 335 30.23 8.35 -6.93
CA GLU A 335 29.18 9.16 -6.32
C GLU A 335 28.67 10.27 -7.25
N ARG A 336 29.57 10.95 -7.98
CA ARG A 336 29.21 11.98 -8.97
C ARG A 336 28.43 11.41 -10.12
N SER A 337 28.83 10.27 -10.65
CA SER A 337 28.15 9.61 -11.78
C SER A 337 26.76 9.13 -11.37
N LEU A 338 26.62 8.49 -10.20
CA LEU A 338 25.33 8.09 -9.63
C LEU A 338 24.41 9.28 -9.39
N SER A 339 24.93 10.40 -8.84
CA SER A 339 24.16 11.64 -8.63
C SER A 339 23.66 12.24 -9.94
N THR A 340 24.47 12.19 -11.01
CA THR A 340 24.08 12.66 -12.34
C THR A 340 22.97 11.80 -12.94
N ILE A 341 23.11 10.47 -12.83
CA ILE A 341 22.09 9.51 -13.31
C ILE A 341 20.79 9.64 -12.49
N ALA A 342 20.87 9.76 -11.17
CA ALA A 342 19.69 9.93 -10.33
C ALA A 342 18.86 11.17 -10.71
N ARG A 343 19.54 12.24 -11.13
CA ARG A 343 18.89 13.50 -11.52
C ARG A 343 18.33 13.49 -12.94
N LEU A 344 19.00 12.84 -13.89
CA LEU A 344 18.72 12.96 -15.33
C LEU A 344 18.23 11.67 -15.97
N GLY A 345 18.52 10.51 -15.38
CA GLY A 345 18.33 9.18 -15.98
C GLY A 345 16.91 8.90 -16.48
N ARG A 346 15.88 9.44 -15.81
CA ARG A 346 14.47 9.24 -16.17
C ARG A 346 14.18 9.52 -17.65
N ALA A 347 14.58 10.69 -18.11
CA ALA A 347 14.27 11.14 -19.47
C ALA A 347 14.99 10.29 -20.54
N PHE A 348 16.10 9.64 -20.17
CA PHE A 348 16.98 8.93 -21.09
C PHE A 348 16.98 7.41 -20.89
N GLY A 349 16.07 6.88 -20.03
CA GLY A 349 15.89 5.45 -19.82
C GLY A 349 17.02 4.77 -19.07
N ILE A 350 17.66 5.48 -18.14
CA ILE A 350 18.69 4.94 -17.25
C ILE A 350 18.15 4.96 -15.83
N HIS A 351 18.05 3.80 -15.20
CA HIS A 351 17.36 3.58 -13.95
C HIS A 351 18.32 3.04 -12.89
N LEU A 352 18.19 3.52 -11.64
CA LEU A 352 18.99 3.08 -10.50
C LEU A 352 18.12 2.23 -9.56
N LEU A 353 18.61 1.03 -9.23
CA LEU A 353 18.07 0.14 -8.22
C LEU A 353 19.14 -0.02 -7.11
N LEU A 354 19.06 0.82 -6.10
CA LEU A 354 20.05 0.85 -5.01
C LEU A 354 19.52 0.13 -3.79
N ALA A 355 20.36 -0.75 -3.19
CA ALA A 355 19.95 -1.43 -1.98
C ALA A 355 21.03 -1.27 -0.89
N THR A 356 20.60 -1.30 0.40
CA THR A 356 21.51 -1.19 1.54
C THR A 356 20.97 -1.90 2.78
N GLN A 357 21.89 -2.48 3.56
CA GLN A 357 21.61 -3.04 4.89
C GLN A 357 22.13 -2.15 6.02
N ARG A 358 23.01 -1.20 5.70
CA ARG A 358 23.73 -0.41 6.71
C ARG A 358 22.99 0.87 7.07
N PRO A 359 22.74 1.09 8.35
CA PRO A 359 22.06 2.29 8.83
C PRO A 359 23.05 3.47 8.97
N ASP A 360 23.74 3.86 7.89
CA ASP A 360 24.61 5.02 7.90
C ASP A 360 24.13 6.10 6.92
N ALA A 361 23.64 7.19 7.49
CA ALA A 361 23.12 8.33 6.73
C ALA A 361 24.21 9.03 5.89
N ASN A 362 25.49 8.85 6.20
CA ASN A 362 26.60 9.49 5.50
C ASN A 362 27.02 8.75 4.23
N ILE A 363 26.62 7.48 4.10
CA ILE A 363 27.00 6.64 2.95
C ILE A 363 26.29 7.09 1.68
N LEU A 364 24.96 7.30 1.77
CA LEU A 364 24.19 7.75 0.62
C LEU A 364 23.98 9.26 0.70
N SER A 365 24.66 10.02 -0.17
CA SER A 365 24.53 11.48 -0.16
C SER A 365 23.09 11.94 -0.37
N GLY A 366 22.74 13.06 0.29
CA GLY A 366 21.40 13.64 0.17
C GLY A 366 21.01 13.95 -1.29
N GLN A 367 21.99 14.25 -2.16
CA GLN A 367 21.73 14.49 -3.58
C GLN A 367 21.24 13.22 -4.30
N ILE A 368 21.77 12.04 -4.00
CA ILE A 368 21.29 10.79 -4.57
C ILE A 368 19.93 10.42 -3.95
N LYS A 369 19.84 10.42 -2.62
CA LYS A 369 18.65 10.02 -1.88
C LYS A 369 17.41 10.86 -2.27
N ASN A 370 17.57 12.19 -2.41
CA ASN A 370 16.47 13.10 -2.74
C ASN A 370 15.93 12.92 -4.17
N ASN A 371 16.72 12.32 -5.08
CA ASN A 371 16.29 12.02 -6.44
C ASN A 371 15.72 10.60 -6.59
N ILE A 372 15.73 9.79 -5.53
CA ILE A 372 15.10 8.46 -5.50
C ILE A 372 13.79 8.57 -4.73
N ALA A 373 12.70 8.71 -5.48
CA ALA A 373 11.37 8.93 -4.92
C ALA A 373 10.74 7.64 -4.36
N TYR A 374 10.99 6.49 -5.00
CA TYR A 374 10.40 5.23 -4.54
C TYR A 374 11.34 4.50 -3.59
N ARG A 375 10.86 4.32 -2.38
CA ARG A 375 11.64 3.73 -1.29
C ARG A 375 10.87 2.59 -0.67
N VAL A 376 11.58 1.50 -0.43
CA VAL A 376 11.04 0.28 0.16
C VAL A 376 11.95 -0.14 1.30
N CYS A 377 11.38 -0.48 2.43
CA CYS A 377 12.13 -0.98 3.57
C CYS A 377 11.56 -2.31 4.05
N GLY A 378 12.42 -3.31 4.17
CA GLY A 378 12.09 -4.55 4.86
C GLY A 378 12.29 -4.41 6.36
N ARG A 379 12.39 -5.55 7.06
CA ARG A 379 12.68 -5.55 8.49
C ARG A 379 13.90 -4.68 8.82
N ALA A 380 13.72 -3.72 9.71
CA ALA A 380 14.72 -2.73 10.08
C ALA A 380 14.58 -2.31 11.55
N ASP A 381 15.62 -1.72 12.10
CA ASP A 381 15.54 -0.92 13.32
C ASP A 381 15.05 0.51 13.01
N ASN A 382 14.86 1.30 14.05
CA ASN A 382 14.39 2.69 13.90
C ASN A 382 15.36 3.55 13.08
N VAL A 383 16.66 3.30 13.17
CA VAL A 383 17.70 4.09 12.48
C VAL A 383 17.63 3.81 10.98
N LEU A 384 17.66 2.54 10.58
CA LEU A 384 17.58 2.14 9.18
C LEU A 384 16.23 2.54 8.55
N SER A 385 15.12 2.36 9.28
CA SER A 385 13.81 2.80 8.82
C SER A 385 13.79 4.31 8.53
N MET A 386 14.33 5.12 9.46
CA MET A 386 14.43 6.57 9.30
C MET A 386 15.32 6.96 8.12
N ILE A 387 16.44 6.25 7.90
CA ILE A 387 17.34 6.53 6.78
C ILE A 387 16.68 6.23 5.44
N ILE A 388 15.91 5.15 5.34
CA ILE A 388 15.30 4.73 4.07
C ILE A 388 13.99 5.49 3.81
N LEU A 389 13.06 5.49 4.77
CA LEU A 389 11.69 5.95 4.59
C LEU A 389 11.43 7.38 5.10
N ASP A 390 12.39 7.99 5.82
CA ASP A 390 12.23 9.23 6.57
C ASP A 390 11.19 9.14 7.71
N ASN A 391 10.85 7.90 8.13
CA ASN A 391 9.98 7.57 9.25
C ASN A 391 10.38 6.24 9.91
N THR A 392 9.69 5.82 10.98
CA THR A 392 9.97 4.57 11.71
C THR A 392 9.00 3.44 11.36
N ASP A 393 8.25 3.54 10.27
CA ASP A 393 7.18 2.60 9.94
C ASP A 393 7.66 1.18 9.72
N ALA A 394 8.82 0.98 9.07
CA ALA A 394 9.36 -0.35 8.87
C ALA A 394 9.72 -1.04 10.21
N ALA A 395 10.25 -0.29 11.17
CA ALA A 395 10.57 -0.84 12.49
C ALA A 395 9.32 -1.15 13.32
N ASN A 396 8.25 -0.38 13.13
CA ASN A 396 7.01 -0.50 13.92
C ASN A 396 6.02 -1.51 13.35
N GLN A 397 5.96 -1.65 12.01
CA GLN A 397 4.91 -2.43 11.34
C GLN A 397 5.38 -3.78 10.80
N ILE A 398 6.71 -3.99 10.60
CA ILE A 398 7.23 -5.26 10.13
C ILE A 398 7.70 -6.10 11.33
N PRO A 399 7.13 -7.31 11.55
CA PRO A 399 7.57 -8.19 12.62
C PRO A 399 9.06 -8.55 12.51
N SER A 400 9.73 -8.72 13.65
CA SER A 400 11.17 -8.99 13.71
C SER A 400 11.59 -10.34 13.11
N ASP A 401 10.66 -11.27 12.97
CA ASP A 401 10.85 -12.60 12.38
C ASP A 401 10.39 -12.66 10.91
N ALA A 402 9.69 -11.65 10.41
CA ALA A 402 9.18 -11.62 9.04
C ALA A 402 10.32 -11.57 8.01
N ARG A 403 10.21 -12.40 6.97
CA ARG A 403 11.11 -12.43 5.82
C ARG A 403 10.35 -12.10 4.55
N GLY A 404 10.95 -11.30 3.67
CA GLY A 404 10.29 -10.87 2.44
C GLY A 404 9.10 -9.93 2.67
N ARG A 405 8.90 -9.44 3.90
CA ARG A 405 7.91 -8.44 4.25
C ARG A 405 8.54 -7.06 4.13
N PHE A 406 7.85 -6.17 3.41
CA PHE A 406 8.31 -4.81 3.12
C PHE A 406 7.21 -3.80 3.34
N ILE A 407 7.62 -2.54 3.50
CA ILE A 407 6.74 -1.38 3.48
C ILE A 407 7.33 -0.34 2.52
N ASN A 408 6.49 0.29 1.71
CA ASN A 408 6.90 1.38 0.83
C ASN A 408 6.72 2.75 1.49
N GLY A 409 7.20 3.82 0.82
CA GLY A 409 7.08 5.19 1.30
C GLY A 409 5.65 5.68 1.52
N ASP A 410 4.64 5.03 0.92
CA ASP A 410 3.22 5.34 1.07
C ASP A 410 2.58 4.62 2.27
N GLY A 411 3.36 3.84 3.03
CA GLY A 411 2.88 3.07 4.17
C GLY A 411 2.20 1.74 3.80
N THR A 412 2.28 1.29 2.55
CA THR A 412 1.70 0.02 2.13
C THR A 412 2.63 -1.13 2.49
N VAL A 413 2.17 -2.01 3.39
CA VAL A 413 2.87 -3.24 3.75
C VAL A 413 2.53 -4.34 2.74
N PHE A 414 3.55 -5.05 2.27
CA PHE A 414 3.40 -6.14 1.29
C PHE A 414 4.38 -7.28 1.52
N GLN A 415 4.03 -8.46 1.00
CA GLN A 415 4.92 -9.61 0.92
C GLN A 415 5.53 -9.66 -0.47
N GLY A 416 6.86 -9.61 -0.56
CA GLY A 416 7.60 -9.74 -1.81
C GLY A 416 7.58 -11.17 -2.33
N TYR A 417 7.69 -11.32 -3.65
CA TYR A 417 7.78 -12.63 -4.29
C TYR A 417 9.15 -13.26 -4.08
N TRP A 418 9.12 -14.56 -3.86
CA TRP A 418 10.28 -15.45 -3.96
C TRP A 418 10.20 -16.24 -5.27
N PHE A 419 11.32 -16.40 -5.97
CA PHE A 419 11.39 -17.17 -7.20
C PHE A 419 12.63 -18.07 -7.24
N ASN A 420 12.55 -19.11 -8.06
CA ASN A 420 13.70 -19.97 -8.35
C ASN A 420 14.46 -19.34 -9.55
N GLU A 421 15.78 -19.18 -9.43
CA GLU A 421 16.62 -18.57 -10.47
C GLU A 421 16.68 -19.40 -11.76
N SER A 422 16.32 -20.69 -11.73
CA SER A 422 16.21 -21.52 -12.94
C SER A 422 15.24 -20.95 -13.99
N ILE A 423 14.33 -20.09 -13.61
CA ILE A 423 13.41 -19.38 -14.52
C ILE A 423 14.12 -18.45 -15.52
N LEU A 424 15.38 -18.11 -15.26
CA LEU A 424 16.23 -17.31 -16.17
C LEU A 424 17.05 -18.18 -17.15
N GLU A 425 16.97 -19.51 -17.04
CA GLU A 425 17.65 -20.45 -17.94
C GLU A 425 16.80 -20.75 -19.19
N ASP A 426 15.50 -20.45 -19.14
CA ASP A 426 14.52 -20.61 -20.21
C ASP A 426 14.44 -19.33 -21.08
#